data_02b0b643751874938000dec3f1577617
#
_entry.id   02b0b643751874938000dec3f1577617
#
_cell.length_a   1.000
_cell.length_b   1.000
_cell.length_c   1.000
_cell.angle_alpha   90.00
_cell.angle_beta   90.00
_cell.angle_gamma   90.00
#
_symmetry.space_group_name_H-M   'P 1'
#
loop_
_entity.id
_entity.type
_entity.pdbx_description
1 polymer ?
#
loop_
_entity_poly.entity_id
_entity_poly.type
_entity_poly.pdbx_seq_one_letter_code
_entity_poly.pdbx_strand_id
1 'polypeptide(L)'
;MLNHIVVMGMLTRDPELRKTASGVSVASFSVAVDRDFSQQDGKKETDFLDVVAWRNTAEFAAKYFTKGRMAVVSGRLQIRNWEDKEGNKRRTAEILAENIYFGDSKKEDDGGSAPAPTQGFGAPAQSGGFTPNFGSAQSGGFVPNFGGGF
;
A
#
# COMPACT_ATOMS: atom_id res chain seq x y z
N MET A 1 -14.77 -22.65 9.39
CA MET A 1 -13.39 -22.25 9.74
C MET A 1 -13.03 -21.06 8.87
N LEU A 2 -12.37 -20.05 9.42
CA LEU A 2 -11.90 -18.87 8.71
C LEU A 2 -10.37 -18.90 8.64
N ASN A 3 -9.80 -18.71 7.44
CA ASN A 3 -8.37 -18.52 7.22
C ASN A 3 -8.22 -17.42 6.17
N HIS A 4 -8.02 -16.20 6.64
CA HIS A 4 -7.87 -15.03 5.80
C HIS A 4 -6.79 -14.11 6.37
N ILE A 5 -5.89 -13.66 5.52
CA ILE A 5 -4.80 -12.78 5.88
C ILE A 5 -4.75 -11.62 4.88
N VAL A 6 -4.55 -10.42 5.38
CA VAL A 6 -4.26 -9.24 4.58
C VAL A 6 -3.00 -8.60 5.13
N VAL A 7 -2.03 -8.40 4.26
CA VAL A 7 -0.76 -7.74 4.61
C VAL A 7 -0.44 -6.66 3.60
N MET A 8 0.16 -5.58 4.07
CA MET A 8 0.71 -4.54 3.24
C MET A 8 2.21 -4.45 3.50
N GLY A 9 3.00 -4.54 2.44
CA GLY A 9 4.45 -4.54 2.57
C GLY A 9 5.14 -4.23 1.25
N MET A 10 6.44 -4.03 1.33
CA MET A 10 7.29 -3.73 0.18
C MET A 10 7.87 -5.01 -0.41
N LEU A 11 7.81 -5.17 -1.73
CA LEU A 11 8.43 -6.31 -2.39
C LEU A 11 9.95 -6.28 -2.21
N THR A 12 10.53 -7.37 -1.75
CA THR A 12 11.98 -7.51 -1.54
C THR A 12 12.73 -7.90 -2.81
N ARG A 13 12.01 -8.50 -3.75
CA ARG A 13 12.51 -8.94 -5.06
C ARG A 13 11.38 -8.89 -6.09
N ASP A 14 11.75 -8.95 -7.36
CA ASP A 14 10.78 -9.08 -8.45
C ASP A 14 10.03 -10.41 -8.35
N PRO A 15 8.72 -10.44 -8.65
CA PRO A 15 7.98 -11.69 -8.70
C PRO A 15 8.53 -12.65 -9.75
N GLU A 16 8.87 -13.84 -9.31
CA GLU A 16 9.37 -14.89 -10.18
C GLU A 16 8.21 -15.71 -10.75
N LEU A 17 7.90 -15.49 -12.02
CA LEU A 17 6.85 -16.20 -12.75
C LEU A 17 7.39 -17.51 -13.33
N ARG A 18 6.72 -18.61 -13.02
CA ARG A 18 7.00 -19.95 -13.56
C ARG A 18 5.72 -20.58 -14.08
N LYS A 19 5.86 -21.57 -14.92
CA LYS A 19 4.75 -22.45 -15.30
C LYS A 19 4.96 -23.84 -14.71
N THR A 20 3.88 -24.40 -14.18
CA THR A 20 3.86 -25.80 -13.74
C THR A 20 3.92 -26.75 -14.94
N ALA A 21 4.14 -28.04 -14.70
CA ALA A 21 4.09 -29.07 -15.75
C ALA A 21 2.74 -29.11 -16.49
N SER A 22 1.65 -28.71 -15.83
CA SER A 22 0.31 -28.58 -16.42
C SER A 22 0.06 -27.23 -17.10
N GLY A 23 1.07 -26.35 -17.22
CA GLY A 23 0.98 -25.06 -17.90
C GLY A 23 0.34 -23.93 -17.07
N VAL A 24 0.11 -24.15 -15.77
CA VAL A 24 -0.48 -23.13 -14.88
C VAL A 24 0.60 -22.14 -14.43
N SER A 25 0.31 -20.85 -14.55
CA SER A 25 1.19 -19.78 -14.08
C SER A 25 1.23 -19.71 -12.56
N VAL A 26 2.43 -19.62 -11.99
CA VAL A 26 2.70 -19.43 -10.55
C VAL A 26 3.75 -18.36 -10.40
N ALA A 27 3.51 -17.38 -9.53
CA ALA A 27 4.51 -16.37 -9.17
C ALA A 27 4.86 -16.47 -7.69
N SER A 28 6.15 -16.36 -7.39
CA SER A 28 6.67 -16.36 -6.02
C SER A 28 7.44 -15.07 -5.78
N PHE A 29 7.16 -14.41 -4.67
CA PHE A 29 7.85 -13.21 -4.21
C PHE A 29 7.79 -13.11 -2.69
N SER A 30 8.49 -12.14 -2.12
CA SER A 30 8.50 -11.91 -0.67
C SER A 30 8.18 -10.45 -0.41
N VAL A 31 7.41 -10.19 0.63
CA VAL A 31 7.10 -8.84 1.10
C VAL A 31 7.71 -8.60 2.48
N ALA A 32 8.30 -7.42 2.65
CA ALA A 32 8.80 -6.92 3.92
C ALA A 32 7.69 -6.10 4.58
N VAL A 33 7.31 -6.49 5.79
CA VAL A 33 6.28 -5.85 6.59
C VAL A 33 6.91 -5.38 7.90
N ASP A 34 6.92 -4.08 8.12
CA ASP A 34 7.43 -3.53 9.36
C ASP A 34 6.42 -3.74 10.47
N ARG A 35 6.91 -4.11 11.67
CA ARG A 35 6.07 -4.22 12.86
C ARG A 35 5.71 -2.83 13.38
N ASP A 36 4.48 -2.68 13.84
CA ASP A 36 3.96 -1.39 14.34
C ASP A 36 4.69 -0.90 15.60
N PHE A 37 5.22 -1.84 16.38
CA PHE A 37 5.92 -1.50 17.63
C PHE A 37 7.42 -1.61 17.47
N SER A 38 8.11 -0.51 17.76
CA SER A 38 9.57 -0.52 17.93
C SER A 38 9.92 -1.19 19.26
N GLN A 39 10.99 -1.97 19.29
CA GLN A 39 11.58 -2.41 20.54
C GLN A 39 12.09 -1.21 21.36
N GLN A 40 12.34 -1.43 22.65
CA GLN A 40 12.83 -0.39 23.57
C GLN A 40 14.11 0.33 23.07
N ASP A 41 14.85 -0.29 22.15
CA ASP A 41 16.04 0.27 21.50
C ASP A 41 15.76 1.17 20.29
N GLY A 42 14.48 1.44 19.98
CA GLY A 42 14.07 2.25 18.81
C GLY A 42 14.26 1.54 17.47
N LYS A 43 14.70 0.28 17.45
CA LYS A 43 14.82 -0.52 16.22
C LYS A 43 13.47 -1.08 15.81
N LYS A 44 13.11 -0.85 14.57
CA LYS A 44 11.95 -1.50 13.94
C LYS A 44 12.36 -2.90 13.48
N GLU A 45 11.55 -3.87 13.82
CA GLU A 45 11.68 -5.21 13.26
C GLU A 45 10.82 -5.33 12.01
N THR A 46 11.35 -6.02 11.02
CA THR A 46 10.68 -6.28 9.75
C THR A 46 10.47 -7.77 9.58
N ASP A 47 9.25 -8.18 9.31
CA ASP A 47 8.92 -9.56 8.98
C ASP A 47 8.97 -9.75 7.46
N PHE A 48 9.60 -10.84 7.02
CA PHE A 48 9.66 -11.22 5.62
C PHE A 48 8.68 -12.36 5.37
N LEU A 49 7.66 -12.09 4.57
CA LEU A 49 6.59 -13.04 4.30
C LEU A 49 6.66 -13.51 2.85
N ASP A 50 6.72 -14.83 2.67
CA ASP A 50 6.68 -15.44 1.36
C ASP A 50 5.26 -15.48 0.82
N VAL A 51 5.11 -15.09 -0.44
CA VAL A 51 3.83 -15.00 -1.14
C VAL A 51 3.88 -15.84 -2.40
N VAL A 52 2.83 -16.64 -2.60
CA VAL A 52 2.63 -17.44 -3.80
C VAL A 52 1.30 -17.05 -4.44
N ALA A 53 1.34 -16.67 -5.70
CA ALA A 53 0.16 -16.36 -6.50
C ALA A 53 0.00 -17.36 -7.64
N TRP A 54 -1.24 -17.62 -8.05
CA TRP A 54 -1.58 -18.58 -9.08
C TRP A 54 -2.35 -17.96 -10.23
N ARG A 55 -2.22 -18.51 -11.41
CA ARG A 55 -2.99 -18.15 -12.61
C ARG A 55 -2.92 -16.66 -12.91
N ASN A 56 -4.05 -16.02 -13.08
CA ASN A 56 -4.14 -14.59 -13.44
C ASN A 56 -3.49 -13.67 -12.39
N THR A 57 -3.61 -14.02 -11.10
CA THR A 57 -2.97 -13.26 -10.02
C THR A 57 -1.44 -13.33 -10.12
N ALA A 58 -0.89 -14.48 -10.53
CA ALA A 58 0.54 -14.65 -10.78
C ALA A 58 1.03 -13.80 -11.96
N GLU A 59 0.30 -13.81 -13.05
CA GLU A 59 0.62 -13.01 -14.24
C GLU A 59 0.51 -11.52 -13.96
N PHE A 60 -0.51 -11.11 -13.21
CA PHE A 60 -0.69 -9.74 -12.77
C PHE A 60 0.48 -9.28 -11.88
N ALA A 61 0.86 -10.10 -10.89
CA ALA A 61 1.99 -9.79 -10.02
C ALA A 61 3.29 -9.60 -10.82
N ALA A 62 3.61 -10.55 -11.70
CA ALA A 62 4.83 -10.50 -12.49
C ALA A 62 4.87 -9.35 -13.50
N LYS A 63 3.71 -8.92 -13.99
CA LYS A 63 3.63 -7.85 -14.97
C LYS A 63 3.74 -6.45 -14.37
N TYR A 64 3.16 -6.26 -13.18
CA TYR A 64 2.95 -4.91 -12.64
C TYR A 64 3.74 -4.61 -11.37
N PHE A 65 4.29 -5.61 -10.70
CA PHE A 65 5.06 -5.42 -9.48
C PHE A 65 6.54 -5.68 -9.70
N THR A 66 7.35 -4.84 -9.08
CA THR A 66 8.81 -4.94 -9.07
C THR A 66 9.33 -4.78 -7.66
N LYS A 67 10.59 -5.16 -7.43
CA LYS A 67 11.28 -4.91 -6.16
C LYS A 67 11.10 -3.46 -5.71
N GLY A 68 10.79 -3.28 -4.43
CA GLY A 68 10.62 -1.97 -3.80
C GLY A 68 9.22 -1.37 -3.95
N ARG A 69 8.30 -2.00 -4.70
CA ARG A 69 6.92 -1.55 -4.76
C ARG A 69 6.14 -1.98 -3.52
N MET A 70 5.27 -1.10 -3.08
CA MET A 70 4.31 -1.39 -2.02
C MET A 70 3.13 -2.18 -2.59
N ALA A 71 2.82 -3.32 -1.97
CA ALA A 71 1.69 -4.16 -2.34
C ALA A 71 0.81 -4.47 -1.14
N VAL A 72 -0.49 -4.54 -1.37
CA VAL A 72 -1.45 -5.13 -0.43
C VAL A 72 -1.82 -6.51 -0.96
N VAL A 73 -1.50 -7.53 -0.18
CA VAL A 73 -1.77 -8.93 -0.52
C VAL A 73 -2.89 -9.43 0.37
N SER A 74 -3.95 -9.92 -0.25
CA SER A 74 -5.09 -10.56 0.41
C SER A 74 -5.16 -12.02 -0.01
N GLY A 75 -5.32 -12.92 0.95
CA GLY A 75 -5.37 -14.34 0.70
C GLY A 75 -5.48 -15.17 1.96
N ARG A 76 -4.88 -16.34 1.97
CA ARG A 76 -4.87 -17.26 3.11
C ARG A 76 -3.46 -17.69 3.48
N LEU A 77 -3.23 -17.94 4.76
CA LEU A 77 -1.98 -18.49 5.26
C LEU A 77 -1.96 -20.01 5.00
N GLN A 78 -0.89 -20.49 4.41
CA GLN A 78 -0.65 -21.91 4.18
C GLN A 78 0.67 -22.33 4.81
N ILE A 79 0.67 -23.47 5.48
CA ILE A 79 1.91 -24.09 5.98
C ILE A 79 2.28 -25.20 5.02
N ARG A 80 3.43 -25.06 4.39
CA ARG A 80 4.00 -26.09 3.52
C ARG A 80 5.06 -26.88 4.29
N ASN A 81 4.85 -28.19 4.38
CA ASN A 81 5.86 -29.11 4.92
C ASN A 81 6.73 -29.60 3.77
N TRP A 82 8.02 -29.60 3.96
CA TRP A 82 8.99 -30.09 2.99
C TRP A 82 10.17 -30.73 3.72
N GLU A 83 10.95 -31.53 3.02
CA GLU A 83 12.11 -32.21 3.55
C GLU A 83 13.36 -31.65 2.87
N ASP A 84 14.37 -31.30 3.67
CA ASP A 84 15.63 -30.82 3.12
C ASP A 84 16.48 -31.99 2.60
N LYS A 85 17.59 -31.67 1.95
CA LYS A 85 18.49 -32.68 1.36
C LYS A 85 19.10 -33.64 2.40
N GLU A 86 19.03 -33.28 3.67
CA GLU A 86 19.54 -34.05 4.81
C GLU A 86 18.45 -34.90 5.48
N GLY A 87 17.22 -34.88 4.97
CA GLY A 87 16.09 -35.63 5.49
C GLY A 87 15.36 -34.97 6.66
N ASN A 88 15.68 -33.68 6.97
CA ASN A 88 15.01 -32.98 8.04
C ASN A 88 13.67 -32.39 7.57
N LYS A 89 12.63 -32.58 8.37
CA LYS A 89 11.31 -31.99 8.10
C LYS A 89 11.33 -30.49 8.42
N ARG A 90 11.02 -29.70 7.43
CA ARG A 90 10.94 -28.23 7.49
C ARG A 90 9.50 -27.77 7.27
N ARG A 91 9.17 -26.62 7.84
CA ARG A 91 7.89 -25.95 7.63
C ARG A 91 8.14 -24.53 7.16
N THR A 92 7.45 -24.16 6.11
CA THR A 92 7.46 -22.79 5.61
C THR A 92 6.04 -22.25 5.63
N ALA A 93 5.86 -21.09 6.26
CA ALA A 93 4.61 -20.36 6.20
C ALA A 93 4.63 -19.49 4.95
N GLU A 94 3.63 -19.62 4.10
CA GLU A 94 3.50 -18.83 2.88
C GLU A 94 2.07 -18.29 2.76
N ILE A 95 1.93 -17.10 2.17
CA ILE A 95 0.63 -16.51 1.88
C ILE A 95 0.23 -16.93 0.47
N LEU A 96 -0.88 -17.64 0.36
CA LEU A 96 -1.48 -17.94 -0.92
C LEU A 96 -2.34 -16.75 -1.33
N ALA A 97 -1.82 -15.91 -2.23
CA ALA A 97 -2.48 -14.69 -2.66
C ALA A 97 -3.69 -14.98 -3.54
N GLU A 98 -4.83 -14.45 -3.17
CA GLU A 98 -6.06 -14.44 -3.95
C GLU A 98 -6.16 -13.12 -4.75
N ASN A 99 -5.82 -12.01 -4.10
CA ASN A 99 -5.80 -10.70 -4.71
C ASN A 99 -4.54 -9.93 -4.31
N ILE A 100 -4.06 -9.10 -5.23
CA ILE A 100 -2.92 -8.21 -5.01
C ILE A 100 -3.31 -6.82 -5.50
N TYR A 101 -3.09 -5.79 -4.67
CA TYR A 101 -3.40 -4.40 -4.97
C TYR A 101 -2.15 -3.54 -4.82
N PHE A 102 -2.11 -2.43 -5.53
CA PHE A 102 -1.06 -1.42 -5.34
C PHE A 102 -1.27 -0.73 -3.99
N GLY A 103 -0.23 -0.71 -3.17
CA GLY A 103 -0.22 -0.01 -1.88
C GLY A 103 0.36 1.40 -1.97
N ASP A 104 0.88 1.79 -3.12
CA ASP A 104 1.44 3.10 -3.43
C ASP A 104 0.72 3.74 -4.61
N SER A 105 0.72 5.06 -4.65
CA SER A 105 0.36 5.80 -5.86
C SER A 105 1.42 5.52 -6.92
N LYS A 106 1.01 5.33 -8.17
CA LYS A 106 1.94 5.31 -9.30
C LYS A 106 2.74 6.62 -9.24
N LYS A 107 4.04 6.56 -8.93
CA LYS A 107 4.93 7.65 -9.26
C LYS A 107 4.87 7.77 -10.77
N GLU A 108 4.20 8.79 -11.25
CA GLU A 108 4.46 9.26 -12.60
C GLU A 108 5.94 9.61 -12.60
N ASP A 109 6.73 8.92 -13.41
CA ASP A 109 8.06 9.38 -13.75
C ASP A 109 7.86 10.77 -14.35
N ASP A 110 8.13 11.78 -13.52
CA ASP A 110 8.16 13.17 -13.92
C ASP A 110 9.43 13.38 -14.76
N GLY A 111 9.40 12.78 -15.94
CA GLY A 111 10.33 12.99 -17.01
C GLY A 111 9.87 14.17 -17.83
N GLY A 112 10.25 15.38 -17.44
CA GLY A 112 10.10 16.54 -18.27
C GLY A 112 9.44 17.73 -17.60
N SER A 113 10.21 18.48 -16.84
CA SER A 113 9.98 19.93 -16.67
C SER A 113 9.87 20.59 -18.05
N ALA A 114 8.65 20.72 -18.55
CA ALA A 114 8.39 21.71 -19.59
C ALA A 114 8.38 23.09 -18.91
N PRO A 115 9.21 24.04 -19.35
CA PRO A 115 9.17 25.39 -18.83
C PRO A 115 7.81 26.01 -19.22
N ALA A 116 7.08 26.49 -18.23
CA ALA A 116 5.86 27.25 -18.45
C ALA A 116 6.18 28.47 -19.32
N PRO A 117 5.39 28.72 -20.39
CA PRO A 117 5.54 29.95 -21.15
C PRO A 117 5.08 31.14 -20.28
N THR A 118 6.03 31.97 -19.91
CA THR A 118 5.81 33.32 -19.38
C THR A 118 5.15 34.16 -20.49
N GLN A 119 3.84 34.23 -20.52
CA GLN A 119 3.16 35.31 -21.24
C GLN A 119 2.88 36.42 -20.25
N GLY A 120 3.72 37.47 -20.36
CA GLY A 120 3.44 38.75 -19.78
C GLY A 120 2.27 39.40 -20.52
N PHE A 121 1.21 39.68 -19.80
CA PHE A 121 0.22 40.66 -20.22
C PHE A 121 0.24 41.83 -19.24
N GLY A 122 0.59 42.97 -19.81
CA GLY A 122 0.62 44.27 -19.14
C GLY A 122 -0.77 44.67 -18.64
N ALA A 123 -0.78 45.34 -17.53
CA ALA A 123 -1.93 46.03 -16.98
C ALA A 123 -2.42 47.16 -17.91
N PRO A 124 -3.71 47.48 -17.84
CA PRO A 124 -4.05 48.84 -17.43
C PRO A 124 -5.03 48.86 -16.25
N ALA A 125 -4.77 49.84 -15.42
CA ALA A 125 -5.59 50.25 -14.30
C ALA A 125 -6.96 50.75 -14.77
N GLN A 126 -8.02 50.31 -14.07
CA GLN A 126 -9.17 51.19 -13.83
C GLN A 126 -9.89 50.84 -12.53
N SER A 127 -10.07 51.84 -11.77
CA SER A 127 -10.80 52.06 -10.54
C SER A 127 -12.24 51.54 -10.57
N GLY A 128 -12.63 50.85 -9.49
CA GLY A 128 -14.02 50.51 -9.23
C GLY A 128 -14.10 49.89 -7.84
N GLY A 129 -14.35 50.70 -6.82
CA GLY A 129 -14.49 50.28 -5.45
C GLY A 129 -15.69 49.36 -5.25
N PHE A 130 -15.46 48.25 -4.63
CA PHE A 130 -16.50 47.43 -3.99
C PHE A 130 -16.04 47.12 -2.57
N THR A 131 -16.63 47.80 -1.63
CA THR A 131 -16.48 47.50 -0.19
C THR A 131 -17.58 46.51 0.21
N PRO A 132 -17.26 45.28 0.60
CA PRO A 132 -18.25 44.49 1.28
C PRO A 132 -18.32 44.89 2.75
N ASN A 133 -19.49 45.38 3.13
CA ASN A 133 -19.85 45.68 4.49
C ASN A 133 -20.12 44.36 5.25
N PHE A 134 -19.23 43.95 6.15
CA PHE A 134 -19.51 42.89 7.11
C PHE A 134 -20.22 43.49 8.31
N GLY A 135 -21.55 43.42 8.30
CA GLY A 135 -22.37 43.63 9.45
C GLY A 135 -22.06 42.62 10.57
N SER A 136 -21.74 43.15 11.71
CA SER A 136 -21.61 42.45 12.96
C SER A 136 -22.90 41.74 13.33
N ALA A 137 -22.86 40.40 13.45
CA ALA A 137 -23.92 39.62 14.08
C ALA A 137 -23.40 38.91 15.30
N GLN A 138 -24.05 39.23 16.36
CA GLN A 138 -23.94 38.88 17.76
C GLN A 138 -23.59 37.43 18.10
N SER A 139 -22.78 37.32 19.15
CA SER A 139 -22.53 36.14 19.98
C SER A 139 -23.83 35.48 20.48
N GLY A 140 -24.06 34.25 20.07
CA GLY A 140 -24.99 33.32 20.68
C GLY A 140 -24.25 32.14 21.23
N GLY A 141 -23.97 32.15 22.54
CA GLY A 141 -23.31 31.04 23.21
C GLY A 141 -24.22 29.81 23.26
N PHE A 142 -23.73 28.71 22.74
CA PHE A 142 -24.33 27.39 22.97
C PHE A 142 -23.58 26.73 24.12
N VAL A 143 -24.26 26.57 25.23
CA VAL A 143 -23.80 25.85 26.42
C VAL A 143 -24.42 24.46 26.38
N PRO A 144 -23.66 23.37 26.29
CA PRO A 144 -24.22 22.04 26.45
C PRO A 144 -24.43 21.76 27.94
N ASN A 145 -25.68 21.59 28.31
CA ASN A 145 -26.09 21.18 29.65
C ASN A 145 -25.94 19.67 29.81
N PHE A 146 -24.94 19.24 30.57
CA PHE A 146 -24.88 17.88 31.12
C PHE A 146 -25.62 17.81 32.41
N GLY A 147 -26.94 17.55 32.36
CA GLY A 147 -27.74 17.16 33.49
C GLY A 147 -27.53 15.70 33.82
N GLY A 148 -26.96 15.42 34.99
CA GLY A 148 -26.90 14.09 35.54
C GLY A 148 -28.23 13.66 36.13
N GLY A 149 -28.38 12.37 36.35
CA GLY A 149 -29.49 11.87 37.16
C GLY A 149 -29.71 10.37 37.01
N PHE A 150 -29.33 9.67 38.08
CA PHE A 150 -29.67 8.33 38.51
C PHE A 150 -29.30 7.13 37.63
#